data_d024cda6654a9cc0cfe1b0141fbd8223
#
_entry.id   d024cda6654a9cc0cfe1b0141fbd8223
#
_cell.length_a   1.000
_cell.length_b   1.000
_cell.length_c   1.000
_cell.angle_alpha   90.00
_cell.angle_beta   90.00
_cell.angle_gamma   90.00
#
_symmetry.space_group_name_H-M   'P 1'
#
loop_
_entity.id
_entity.type
_entity.pdbx_description
1 polymer ?
#
loop_
_entity_poly.entity_id
_entity_poly.type
_entity_poly.pdbx_seq_one_letter_code
_entity_poly.pdbx_strand_id
1 'polypeptide(L)' 'MKQIKTSVYKLIFEQFSVSEDDITDETGPGDLPKWDSIGQLRLILSLEEEFGIQLSVDDIMKINSIKDIVKVIGKYK' A
#
# COMPACT_ATOMS: atom_id res chain seq x y z
N MET A 1 2.64 -14.02 14.49
CA MET A 1 3.45 -13.00 13.83
C MET A 1 2.63 -12.31 12.75
N LYS A 2 2.65 -10.99 12.75
CA LYS A 2 1.86 -10.22 11.80
C LYS A 2 2.52 -10.28 10.42
N GLN A 3 1.74 -10.62 9.41
CA GLN A 3 2.26 -10.68 8.05
C GLN A 3 2.05 -9.34 7.36
N ILE A 4 3.13 -8.82 6.80
CA ILE A 4 3.11 -7.53 6.13
C ILE A 4 2.11 -7.52 4.97
N LYS A 5 2.15 -8.56 4.14
CA LYS A 5 1.28 -8.65 2.98
C LYS A 5 -0.20 -8.61 3.37
N THR A 6 -0.57 -9.37 4.39
CA THR A 6 -1.97 -9.41 4.85
C THR A 6 -2.43 -8.03 5.32
N SER A 7 -1.58 -7.34 6.08
CA SER A 7 -1.91 -6.01 6.58
C SER A 7 -2.03 -4.99 5.44
N VAL A 8 -1.13 -5.07 4.46
CA VAL A 8 -1.16 -4.18 3.30
C VAL A 8 -2.44 -4.39 2.50
N TYR A 9 -2.79 -5.65 2.22
CA TYR A 9 -4.01 -5.96 1.48
C TYR A 9 -5.24 -5.45 2.21
N LYS A 10 -5.29 -5.62 3.53
CA LYS A 10 -6.42 -5.16 4.32
C LYS A 10 -6.58 -3.64 4.20
N LEU A 11 -5.49 -2.90 4.27
CA LEU A 11 -5.53 -1.44 4.12
C LEU A 11 -6.04 -1.05 2.73
N ILE A 12 -5.60 -1.76 1.69
CA ILE A 12 -6.05 -1.52 0.32
C ILE A 12 -7.56 -1.75 0.20
N PHE A 13 -8.04 -2.87 0.75
CA PHE A 13 -9.48 -3.17 0.72
C PHE A 13 -10.29 -2.04 1.36
N GLU A 14 -9.86 -1.58 2.53
CA GLU A 14 -10.56 -0.56 3.29
C GLU A 14 -10.45 0.82 2.61
N GLN A 15 -9.25 1.16 2.17
CA GLN A 15 -8.98 2.47 1.60
C GLN A 15 -9.72 2.70 0.28
N PHE A 16 -9.75 1.68 -0.56
CA PHE A 16 -10.27 1.80 -1.91
C PHE A 16 -11.61 1.10 -2.13
N SER A 17 -12.17 0.51 -1.09
CA SER A 17 -13.47 -0.19 -1.14
C SER A 17 -13.47 -1.29 -2.20
N VAL A 18 -12.43 -2.09 -2.23
CA VAL A 18 -12.31 -3.20 -3.18
C VAL A 18 -12.18 -4.50 -2.42
N SER A 19 -12.37 -5.62 -3.12
CA SER A 19 -12.23 -6.94 -2.54
C SER A 19 -11.00 -7.65 -3.11
N GLU A 20 -10.69 -8.80 -2.52
CA GLU A 20 -9.58 -9.62 -2.94
C GLU A 20 -9.61 -9.95 -4.44
N ASP A 21 -10.82 -10.13 -5.00
CA ASP A 21 -10.98 -10.49 -6.41
C ASP A 21 -10.65 -9.33 -7.35
N ASP A 22 -10.61 -8.10 -6.84
CA ASP A 22 -10.40 -6.91 -7.66
C ASP A 22 -8.93 -6.56 -7.86
N ILE A 23 -8.03 -7.18 -7.09
CA ILE A 23 -6.63 -6.78 -7.08
C ILE A 23 -5.69 -7.98 -7.11
N THR A 24 -4.45 -7.71 -7.52
CA THR A 24 -3.35 -8.68 -7.49
C THR A 24 -2.12 -7.96 -6.95
N ASP A 25 -1.04 -8.68 -6.78
CA ASP A 25 0.24 -8.09 -6.36
C ASP A 25 0.73 -7.03 -7.34
N GLU A 26 0.29 -7.10 -8.59
CA GLU A 26 0.71 -6.16 -9.64
C GLU A 26 -0.15 -4.90 -9.69
N THR A 27 -1.27 -4.87 -8.97
CA THR A 27 -2.15 -3.70 -8.94
C THR A 27 -1.43 -2.52 -8.30
N GLY A 28 -1.57 -1.34 -8.87
CA GLY A 28 -0.90 -0.15 -8.38
C GLY A 28 -1.67 1.12 -8.67
N PRO A 29 -1.03 2.27 -8.41
CA PRO A 29 -1.67 3.58 -8.66
C PRO A 29 -2.17 3.67 -10.10
N GLY A 30 -3.41 4.11 -10.24
CA GLY A 30 -4.05 4.24 -11.54
C GLY A 30 -4.85 3.03 -11.97
N ASP A 31 -4.66 1.88 -11.31
CA ASP A 31 -5.39 0.66 -11.67
C ASP A 31 -6.77 0.60 -11.04
N LEU A 32 -6.97 1.35 -9.96
CA LEU A 32 -8.27 1.45 -9.28
C LEU A 32 -8.74 2.89 -9.34
N PRO A 33 -10.06 3.12 -9.49
CA PRO A 33 -10.59 4.49 -9.61
C PRO A 33 -10.20 5.40 -8.45
N LYS A 34 -10.14 4.86 -7.24
CA LYS A 34 -9.82 5.64 -6.05
C LYS A 34 -8.32 5.71 -5.75
N TRP A 35 -7.51 4.95 -6.47
CA TRP A 35 -6.07 4.95 -6.27
C TRP A 35 -5.41 5.93 -7.22
N ASP A 36 -5.75 7.20 -7.04
CA ASP A 36 -5.16 8.33 -7.75
C ASP A 36 -4.10 8.97 -6.84
N SER A 37 -3.69 10.19 -7.17
CA SER A 37 -2.64 10.88 -6.39
C SER A 37 -3.05 11.10 -4.95
N ILE A 38 -4.30 11.48 -4.70
CA ILE A 38 -4.78 11.69 -3.34
C ILE A 38 -4.94 10.36 -2.61
N GLY A 39 -5.46 9.35 -3.31
CA GLY A 39 -5.59 8.01 -2.75
C GLY A 39 -4.24 7.44 -2.35
N GLN A 40 -3.22 7.67 -3.18
CA GLN A 40 -1.86 7.23 -2.88
C GLN A 40 -1.34 7.89 -1.61
N LEU A 41 -1.55 9.19 -1.47
CA LEU A 41 -1.09 9.91 -0.28
C LEU A 41 -1.78 9.37 0.98
N ARG A 42 -3.09 9.15 0.91
CA ARG A 42 -3.83 8.60 2.04
C ARG A 42 -3.34 7.21 2.41
N LEU A 43 -3.05 6.39 1.41
CA LEU A 43 -2.53 5.05 1.64
C LEU A 43 -1.18 5.11 2.34
N ILE A 44 -0.30 5.99 1.89
CA ILE A 44 1.02 6.16 2.52
C ILE A 44 0.86 6.50 4.00
N LEU A 45 -0.02 7.45 4.32
CA LEU A 45 -0.26 7.84 5.72
C LEU A 45 -0.80 6.68 6.54
N SER A 46 -1.71 5.90 5.96
CA SER A 46 -2.26 4.72 6.63
C SER A 46 -1.19 3.67 6.89
N LEU A 47 -0.29 3.46 5.93
CA LEU A 47 0.81 2.51 6.07
C LEU A 47 1.76 2.94 7.19
N GLU A 48 2.09 4.21 7.23
CA GLU A 48 2.97 4.73 8.27
C GLU A 48 2.36 4.54 9.66
N GLU A 49 1.06 4.79 9.78
CA GLU A 49 0.36 4.63 11.04
C GLU A 49 0.24 3.16 11.43
N GLU A 50 -0.11 2.31 10.48
CA GLU A 50 -0.31 0.87 10.75
C GLU A 50 0.98 0.19 11.19
N PHE A 51 2.10 0.54 10.59
CA PHE A 51 3.37 -0.13 10.85
C PHE A 51 4.29 0.66 11.77
N GLY A 52 3.90 1.87 12.17
CA GLY A 52 4.69 2.70 13.06
C GLY A 52 6.03 3.11 12.45
N ILE A 53 6.02 3.45 11.16
CA ILE A 53 7.21 3.84 10.41
C ILE A 53 7.00 5.15 9.70
N GLN A 54 8.09 5.71 9.19
CA GLN A 54 8.01 6.91 8.35
C GLN A 54 8.75 6.60 7.04
N LEU A 55 8.01 6.65 5.94
CA LEU A 55 8.57 6.34 4.63
C LEU A 55 9.30 7.54 4.06
N SER A 56 10.47 7.29 3.46
CA SER A 56 11.21 8.35 2.77
C SER A 56 10.56 8.64 1.43
N VAL A 57 10.88 9.81 0.87
CA VAL A 57 10.38 10.18 -0.46
C VAL A 57 10.84 9.17 -1.50
N ASP A 58 12.10 8.73 -1.40
CA ASP A 58 12.63 7.74 -2.33
C ASP A 58 11.83 6.44 -2.29
N ASP A 59 11.47 5.99 -1.09
CA ASP A 59 10.70 4.75 -0.95
C ASP A 59 9.28 4.93 -1.50
N ILE A 60 8.67 6.09 -1.25
CA ILE A 60 7.34 6.37 -1.77
C ILE A 60 7.34 6.35 -3.29
N MET A 61 8.39 6.90 -3.92
CA MET A 61 8.49 6.96 -5.36
C MET A 61 8.71 5.58 -6.01
N LYS A 62 9.15 4.60 -5.23
CA LYS A 62 9.35 3.24 -5.74
C LYS A 62 8.07 2.42 -5.72
N ILE A 63 6.99 2.94 -5.14
CA ILE A 63 5.74 2.21 -5.02
C ILE A 63 4.94 2.34 -6.30
N ASN A 64 4.95 1.29 -7.11
CA ASN A 64 4.19 1.21 -8.35
C ASN A 64 3.20 0.05 -8.35
N SER A 65 3.20 -0.75 -7.29
CA SER A 65 2.30 -1.89 -7.16
C SER A 65 2.22 -2.29 -5.69
N ILE A 66 1.25 -3.16 -5.38
CA ILE A 66 1.11 -3.70 -4.02
C ILE A 66 2.38 -4.47 -3.64
N LYS A 67 2.94 -5.19 -4.59
CA LYS A 67 4.19 -5.92 -4.38
C LYS A 67 5.31 -4.99 -3.90
N ASP A 68 5.41 -3.81 -4.50
CA ASP A 68 6.42 -2.82 -4.11
C ASP A 68 6.18 -2.32 -2.69
N ILE A 69 4.92 -2.12 -2.31
CA ILE A 69 4.57 -1.70 -0.96
C ILE A 69 5.08 -2.73 0.05
N VAL A 70 4.83 -4.00 -0.20
CA VAL A 70 5.28 -5.07 0.69
C VAL A 70 6.80 -5.06 0.82
N LYS A 71 7.51 -4.87 -0.29
CA LYS A 71 8.97 -4.81 -0.28
C LYS A 71 9.49 -3.64 0.54
N VAL A 72 8.90 -2.46 0.33
CA VAL A 72 9.32 -1.25 1.03
C VAL A 72 9.09 -1.39 2.54
N ILE A 73 7.90 -1.84 2.93
CA ILE A 73 7.60 -2.05 4.35
C ILE A 73 8.56 -3.06 4.96
N GLY A 74 8.90 -4.11 4.21
CA GLY A 74 9.82 -5.14 4.67
C GLY A 74 11.19 -4.60 5.02
N LYS A 75 11.63 -3.50 4.40
CA LYS A 75 12.91 -2.88 4.71
C LYS A 75 12.91 -2.25 6.10
N TYR A 76 11.75 -1.81 6.59
CA TYR A 76 11.60 -1.15 7.87
C TYR A 76 11.29 -2.13 8.99
N LYS A 77 10.88 -3.32 8.66
CA LYS A 77 10.46 -4.35 9.59
C LYS A 77 11.33 -5.59 9.44
#